data_00e7b3aa299925300d9bb75bbfa8583f
#
_entry.id   00e7b3aa299925300d9bb75bbfa8583f
#
_cell.length_a   1.000
_cell.length_b   1.000
_cell.length_c   1.000
_cell.angle_alpha   90.00
_cell.angle_beta   90.00
_cell.angle_gamma   90.00
#
_symmetry.space_group_name_H-M   'P 1'
#
loop_
_entity.id
_entity.type
_entity.pdbx_description
1 polymer ?
#
loop_
_entity_poly.entity_id
_entity_poly.type
_entity_poly.pdbx_seq_one_letter_code
_entity_poly.pdbx_strand_id
1 'polypeptide(L)'
;MSAPEKTRLALLKKFFVLAKAFFNGGAKRQARLWLAALLGLCVAVGVVQVFLSYAMRDFVTALSQRDHAAWMRGIWKFIAVCFISVPVGVYYRYSQERLSLSWRRWLTQILLKRYFFNRAYYRIRSSESVDNPDQRITEDVKLFTTGVLNFFLVIVNSVVTLVGFLGVLWVVSGKLVGVLFAYAAVGTVVSMLFGKRLVGLYFNQYQKEATFRYGLVRVRDNAESIAFFRGEKREHRDLIDRLNDALENSLWIIGWTRNLGFFANGYNYLALIIPGLIVGPMFMRGTVEFGVVTQAEGAFASVLAAVSIIIAQIEGLSSFGAGIRRLGDLWDNLDEFDTEDTREAEEAKSEVNEDALRLKLDDITVQTPYGDKTLTQHLSLELPRRGSLLVMGESGSGKSSLLRTIAGLWAPGAGTIDRPARNRLIFLPQKPYMVPGNLRAQLMYPLSEEDAEDDAIIAVVGQVNLHDILARVGGDLGKVVDWTNVLSLGEQQRVAFARLFLKKPAIAFLDESTSALDEENERFLYEKLRASGIAFVSVGHRSTLKEFHDRLLMLKNDGTSEIVPLPTPAATGAQP
;
A
#
# COMPACT_ATOMS: atom_id res chain seq x y z
N MET A 1 -17.80 12.22 -25.62
CA MET A 1 -16.54 11.58 -25.15
C MET A 1 -16.76 10.08 -25.06
N SER A 2 -15.95 9.29 -25.73
CA SER A 2 -16.00 7.82 -25.68
C SER A 2 -15.62 7.30 -24.29
N ALA A 3 -16.10 6.11 -23.90
CA ALA A 3 -15.79 5.50 -22.58
C ALA A 3 -14.26 5.48 -22.27
N PRO A 4 -13.35 5.18 -23.22
CA PRO A 4 -11.91 5.23 -22.98
C PRO A 4 -11.36 6.65 -22.73
N GLU A 5 -12.01 7.69 -23.22
CA GLU A 5 -11.61 9.09 -23.00
C GLU A 5 -11.95 9.57 -21.59
N LYS A 6 -13.13 9.21 -21.07
CA LYS A 6 -13.53 9.50 -19.67
C LYS A 6 -12.57 8.83 -18.68
N THR A 7 -12.14 7.61 -18.98
CA THR A 7 -11.19 6.86 -18.13
C THR A 7 -9.79 7.52 -18.12
N ARG A 8 -9.31 8.02 -19.26
CA ARG A 8 -8.01 8.72 -19.36
C ARG A 8 -8.02 10.06 -18.62
N LEU A 9 -9.11 10.83 -18.71
CA LEU A 9 -9.25 12.10 -18.02
C LEU A 9 -9.31 11.90 -16.49
N ALA A 10 -9.99 10.85 -16.02
CA ALA A 10 -10.05 10.50 -14.61
C ALA A 10 -8.65 10.13 -14.06
N LEU A 11 -7.86 9.34 -14.81
CA LEU A 11 -6.48 9.01 -14.44
C LEU A 11 -5.59 10.24 -14.34
N LEU A 12 -5.67 11.16 -15.31
CA LEU A 12 -4.92 12.41 -15.25
C LEU A 12 -5.32 13.26 -14.05
N LYS A 13 -6.61 13.35 -13.74
CA LYS A 13 -7.09 14.08 -12.57
C LYS A 13 -6.50 13.49 -11.28
N LYS A 14 -6.56 12.18 -11.09
CA LYS A 14 -5.98 11.48 -9.93
C LYS A 14 -4.47 11.70 -9.84
N PHE A 15 -3.76 11.62 -10.96
CA PHE A 15 -2.34 11.93 -11.04
C PHE A 15 -2.02 13.34 -10.54
N PHE A 16 -2.73 14.35 -11.05
CA PHE A 16 -2.49 15.74 -10.66
C PHE A 16 -2.85 16.01 -9.19
N VAL A 17 -3.87 15.37 -8.65
CA VAL A 17 -4.22 15.48 -7.22
C VAL A 17 -3.08 14.99 -6.35
N LEU A 18 -2.58 13.78 -6.61
CA LEU A 18 -1.48 13.17 -5.84
C LEU A 18 -0.15 13.94 -6.00
N ALA A 19 0.18 14.40 -7.21
CA ALA A 19 1.39 15.17 -7.46
C ALA A 19 1.32 16.58 -6.81
N LYS A 20 0.21 17.30 -7.01
CA LYS A 20 -0.01 18.65 -6.46
C LYS A 20 0.04 18.66 -4.92
N ALA A 21 -0.47 17.61 -4.30
CA ALA A 21 -0.47 17.48 -2.84
C ALA A 21 0.95 17.53 -2.25
N PHE A 22 1.94 16.88 -2.88
CA PHE A 22 3.35 16.92 -2.44
C PHE A 22 3.98 18.31 -2.61
N PHE A 23 3.84 18.94 -3.80
CA PHE A 23 4.47 20.21 -4.11
C PHE A 23 3.82 21.42 -3.44
N ASN A 24 2.62 21.26 -2.86
CA ASN A 24 1.91 22.30 -2.11
C ASN A 24 1.81 22.01 -0.59
N GLY A 25 2.18 20.82 -0.15
CA GLY A 25 2.14 20.37 1.24
C GLY A 25 3.25 20.92 2.13
N GLY A 26 3.40 20.36 3.33
CA GLY A 26 4.37 20.81 4.33
C GLY A 26 5.85 20.77 3.89
N ALA A 27 6.20 19.87 2.95
CA ALA A 27 7.56 19.74 2.40
C ALA A 27 7.81 20.60 1.14
N LYS A 28 6.88 21.50 0.76
CA LYS A 28 6.87 22.25 -0.51
C LYS A 28 8.19 22.97 -0.85
N ARG A 29 8.86 23.56 0.15
CA ARG A 29 10.08 24.33 -0.06
C ARG A 29 11.23 23.43 -0.50
N GLN A 30 11.44 22.33 0.22
CA GLN A 30 12.48 21.36 -0.07
C GLN A 30 12.21 20.60 -1.38
N ALA A 31 10.95 20.20 -1.63
CA ALA A 31 10.55 19.52 -2.86
C ALA A 31 10.80 20.38 -4.11
N ARG A 32 10.43 21.68 -4.06
CA ARG A 32 10.64 22.61 -5.17
C ARG A 32 12.13 22.91 -5.41
N LEU A 33 12.94 23.02 -4.34
CA LEU A 33 14.39 23.22 -4.47
C LEU A 33 15.05 22.01 -5.15
N TRP A 34 14.74 20.77 -4.71
CA TRP A 34 15.25 19.57 -5.34
C TRP A 34 14.78 19.42 -6.79
N LEU A 35 13.54 19.77 -7.11
CA LEU A 35 13.03 19.74 -8.48
C LEU A 35 13.77 20.77 -9.36
N ALA A 36 13.96 22.00 -8.88
CA ALA A 36 14.69 23.03 -9.61
C ALA A 36 16.16 22.64 -9.85
N ALA A 37 16.83 22.10 -8.83
CA ALA A 37 18.20 21.59 -8.96
C ALA A 37 18.28 20.45 -9.98
N LEU A 38 17.31 19.52 -9.94
CA LEU A 38 17.24 18.39 -10.86
C LEU A 38 17.00 18.84 -12.31
N LEU A 39 16.12 19.81 -12.54
CA LEU A 39 15.89 20.40 -13.86
C LEU A 39 17.14 21.13 -14.38
N GLY A 40 17.81 21.91 -13.51
CA GLY A 40 19.08 22.56 -13.86
C GLY A 40 20.16 21.56 -14.23
N LEU A 41 20.29 20.47 -13.46
CA LEU A 41 21.24 19.39 -13.77
C LEU A 41 20.86 18.64 -15.06
N CYS A 42 19.55 18.45 -15.35
CA CYS A 42 19.10 17.83 -16.61
C CYS A 42 19.52 18.67 -17.81
N VAL A 43 19.34 20.00 -17.75
CA VAL A 43 19.82 20.91 -18.79
C VAL A 43 21.35 20.88 -18.90
N ALA A 44 22.07 20.88 -17.77
CA ALA A 44 23.51 20.78 -17.74
C ALA A 44 24.03 19.48 -18.41
N VAL A 45 23.37 18.34 -18.16
CA VAL A 45 23.70 17.06 -18.84
C VAL A 45 23.56 17.22 -20.36
N GLY A 46 22.45 17.78 -20.85
CA GLY A 46 22.25 17.99 -22.28
C GLY A 46 23.27 18.94 -22.91
N VAL A 47 23.58 20.04 -22.23
CA VAL A 47 24.62 21.00 -22.67
C VAL A 47 25.99 20.32 -22.74
N VAL A 48 26.38 19.58 -21.72
CA VAL A 48 27.64 18.83 -21.69
C VAL A 48 27.71 17.79 -22.82
N GLN A 49 26.60 17.11 -23.13
CA GLN A 49 26.54 16.16 -24.25
C GLN A 49 26.79 16.87 -25.62
N VAL A 50 26.24 18.06 -25.80
CA VAL A 50 26.50 18.86 -27.02
C VAL A 50 27.98 19.27 -27.07
N PHE A 51 28.56 19.76 -25.97
CA PHE A 51 30.00 20.08 -25.92
C PHE A 51 30.88 18.86 -26.21
N LEU A 52 30.53 17.70 -25.69
CA LEU A 52 31.22 16.45 -25.96
C LEU A 52 31.17 16.09 -27.44
N SER A 53 30.05 16.33 -28.11
CA SER A 53 29.90 16.15 -29.56
C SER A 53 30.86 17.06 -30.36
N TYR A 54 30.99 18.33 -29.97
CA TYR A 54 31.95 19.25 -30.60
C TYR A 54 33.42 18.87 -30.29
N ALA A 55 33.73 18.48 -29.05
CA ALA A 55 35.09 18.03 -28.73
C ALA A 55 35.50 16.77 -29.51
N MET A 56 34.55 15.84 -29.70
CA MET A 56 34.75 14.63 -30.50
C MET A 56 34.94 14.97 -31.99
N ARG A 57 34.17 15.94 -32.54
CA ARG A 57 34.34 16.43 -33.88
C ARG A 57 35.76 16.98 -34.10
N ASP A 58 36.21 17.90 -33.22
CA ASP A 58 37.53 18.52 -33.29
C ASP A 58 38.64 17.47 -33.24
N PHE A 59 38.51 16.50 -32.33
CA PHE A 59 39.46 15.38 -32.18
C PHE A 59 39.58 14.54 -33.48
N VAL A 60 38.41 14.12 -34.02
CA VAL A 60 38.38 13.28 -35.24
C VAL A 60 38.90 14.06 -36.48
N THR A 61 38.57 15.35 -36.60
CA THR A 61 39.09 16.21 -37.66
C THR A 61 40.62 16.30 -37.61
N ALA A 62 41.21 16.62 -36.43
CA ALA A 62 42.65 16.72 -36.30
C ALA A 62 43.35 15.40 -36.61
N LEU A 63 42.75 14.26 -36.24
CA LEU A 63 43.29 12.94 -36.58
C LEU A 63 43.26 12.69 -38.10
N SER A 64 42.19 13.06 -38.79
CA SER A 64 42.06 12.90 -40.23
C SER A 64 43.03 13.77 -41.01
N GLN A 65 43.36 14.96 -40.50
CA GLN A 65 44.30 15.90 -41.06
C GLN A 65 45.75 15.60 -40.67
N ARG A 66 46.03 14.61 -39.80
CA ARG A 66 47.33 14.23 -39.27
C ARG A 66 48.03 15.39 -38.54
N ASP A 67 47.28 16.35 -38.00
CA ASP A 67 47.81 17.45 -37.18
C ASP A 67 47.97 17.00 -35.72
N HIS A 68 49.21 16.66 -35.36
CA HIS A 68 49.53 16.19 -34.01
C HIS A 68 49.23 17.24 -32.93
N ALA A 69 49.49 18.54 -33.21
CA ALA A 69 49.27 19.60 -32.24
C ALA A 69 47.77 19.85 -31.99
N ALA A 70 46.93 19.87 -33.03
CA ALA A 70 45.49 19.98 -32.94
C ALA A 70 44.88 18.74 -32.30
N TRP A 71 45.39 17.55 -32.61
CA TRP A 71 44.96 16.28 -32.02
C TRP A 71 45.20 16.24 -30.50
N MET A 72 46.38 16.64 -30.04
CA MET A 72 46.73 16.71 -28.61
C MET A 72 45.83 17.73 -27.89
N ARG A 73 45.56 18.90 -28.49
CA ARG A 73 44.57 19.86 -27.92
C ARG A 73 43.16 19.29 -27.88
N GLY A 74 42.76 18.50 -28.88
CA GLY A 74 41.49 17.81 -28.91
C GLY A 74 41.30 16.81 -27.76
N ILE A 75 42.35 16.02 -27.47
CA ILE A 75 42.38 15.10 -26.34
C ILE A 75 42.13 15.85 -25.00
N TRP A 76 42.90 16.93 -24.77
CA TRP A 76 42.76 17.69 -23.51
C TRP A 76 41.37 18.34 -23.37
N LYS A 77 40.79 18.86 -24.49
CA LYS A 77 39.40 19.35 -24.49
C LYS A 77 38.41 18.24 -24.15
N PHE A 78 38.57 17.06 -24.76
CA PHE A 78 37.70 15.91 -24.49
C PHE A 78 37.78 15.45 -23.04
N ILE A 79 39.01 15.32 -22.50
CA ILE A 79 39.22 14.96 -21.10
C ILE A 79 38.57 15.99 -20.16
N ALA A 80 38.73 17.29 -20.43
CA ALA A 80 38.12 18.35 -19.62
C ALA A 80 36.60 18.28 -19.61
N VAL A 81 35.97 18.02 -20.78
CA VAL A 81 34.51 17.84 -20.87
C VAL A 81 34.06 16.58 -20.12
N CYS A 82 34.81 15.46 -20.24
CA CYS A 82 34.52 14.23 -19.48
C CYS A 82 34.62 14.47 -17.98
N PHE A 83 35.62 15.22 -17.53
CA PHE A 83 35.82 15.54 -16.12
C PHE A 83 34.63 16.34 -15.54
N ILE A 84 34.00 17.21 -16.32
CA ILE A 84 32.78 17.94 -15.95
C ILE A 84 31.54 17.04 -16.06
N SER A 85 31.49 16.19 -17.10
CA SER A 85 30.33 15.32 -17.37
C SER A 85 30.03 14.34 -16.24
N VAL A 86 31.08 13.73 -15.67
CA VAL A 86 30.94 12.71 -14.62
C VAL A 86 30.26 13.27 -13.37
N PRO A 87 30.72 14.35 -12.73
CA PRO A 87 30.03 14.93 -11.57
C PRO A 87 28.58 15.35 -11.88
N VAL A 88 28.36 16.00 -13.03
CA VAL A 88 27.03 16.45 -13.44
C VAL A 88 26.07 15.26 -13.55
N GLY A 89 26.49 14.18 -14.22
CA GLY A 89 25.69 12.96 -14.34
C GLY A 89 25.42 12.26 -13.02
N VAL A 90 26.44 12.20 -12.14
CA VAL A 90 26.30 11.60 -10.79
C VAL A 90 25.35 12.41 -9.93
N TYR A 91 25.50 13.75 -9.87
CA TYR A 91 24.59 14.59 -9.08
C TYR A 91 23.18 14.66 -9.65
N TYR A 92 23.01 14.54 -10.97
CA TYR A 92 21.68 14.40 -11.59
C TYR A 92 20.96 13.17 -11.07
N ARG A 93 21.59 11.98 -11.11
CA ARG A 93 21.02 10.73 -10.61
C ARG A 93 20.77 10.78 -9.10
N TYR A 94 21.74 11.28 -8.34
CA TYR A 94 21.60 11.45 -6.89
C TYR A 94 20.40 12.34 -6.52
N SER A 95 20.24 13.49 -7.21
CA SER A 95 19.12 14.41 -6.98
C SER A 95 17.77 13.77 -7.31
N GLN A 96 17.71 12.98 -8.37
CA GLN A 96 16.53 12.21 -8.77
C GLN A 96 16.11 11.22 -7.67
N GLU A 97 17.07 10.43 -7.19
CA GLU A 97 16.79 9.42 -6.15
C GLU A 97 16.38 10.06 -4.82
N ARG A 98 17.05 11.16 -4.42
CA ARG A 98 16.72 11.92 -3.20
C ARG A 98 15.32 12.54 -3.27
N LEU A 99 14.93 13.12 -4.39
CA LEU A 99 13.58 13.68 -4.57
C LEU A 99 12.52 12.58 -4.54
N SER A 100 12.75 11.46 -5.23
CA SER A 100 11.86 10.30 -5.22
C SER A 100 11.65 9.74 -3.81
N LEU A 101 12.74 9.58 -3.03
CA LEU A 101 12.70 9.09 -1.67
C LEU A 101 11.95 10.06 -0.72
N SER A 102 12.17 11.37 -0.88
CA SER A 102 11.48 12.40 -0.09
C SER A 102 9.97 12.40 -0.38
N TRP A 103 9.60 12.25 -1.64
CA TRP A 103 8.20 12.14 -2.05
C TRP A 103 7.54 10.89 -1.50
N ARG A 104 8.21 9.73 -1.64
CA ARG A 104 7.75 8.46 -1.08
C ARG A 104 7.50 8.56 0.42
N ARG A 105 8.47 9.08 1.18
CA ARG A 105 8.33 9.26 2.64
C ARG A 105 7.09 10.08 2.98
N TRP A 106 6.94 11.24 2.34
CA TRP A 106 5.83 12.14 2.59
C TRP A 106 4.48 11.49 2.27
N LEU A 107 4.35 10.86 1.11
CA LEU A 107 3.08 10.26 0.67
C LEU A 107 2.70 9.05 1.55
N THR A 108 3.68 8.19 1.88
CA THR A 108 3.45 7.06 2.79
C THR A 108 3.02 7.53 4.18
N GLN A 109 3.64 8.58 4.73
CA GLN A 109 3.25 9.12 6.04
C GLN A 109 1.82 9.68 6.05
N ILE A 110 1.40 10.38 5.00
CA ILE A 110 0.03 10.87 4.89
C ILE A 110 -0.97 9.73 4.77
N LEU A 111 -0.69 8.76 3.90
CA LEU A 111 -1.57 7.61 3.71
C LEU A 111 -1.69 6.78 5.00
N LEU A 112 -0.59 6.53 5.71
CA LEU A 112 -0.63 5.85 7.01
C LEU A 112 -1.44 6.64 8.04
N LYS A 113 -1.23 7.96 8.13
CA LYS A 113 -2.00 8.82 9.04
C LYS A 113 -3.50 8.71 8.75
N ARG A 114 -3.92 8.81 7.49
CA ARG A 114 -5.34 8.69 7.08
C ARG A 114 -5.88 7.28 7.26
N TYR A 115 -5.07 6.26 6.96
CA TYR A 115 -5.46 4.86 7.10
C TYR A 115 -5.79 4.48 8.55
N PHE A 116 -5.06 5.05 9.53
CA PHE A 116 -5.35 4.86 10.94
C PHE A 116 -6.36 5.85 11.52
N PHE A 117 -6.54 7.01 10.86
CA PHE A 117 -7.52 8.00 11.29
C PHE A 117 -8.93 7.42 11.17
N ASN A 118 -9.77 7.65 12.19
CA ASN A 118 -11.16 7.20 12.26
C ASN A 118 -11.38 5.73 11.88
N ARG A 119 -10.38 4.88 12.10
CA ARG A 119 -10.42 3.44 11.78
C ARG A 119 -10.71 3.14 10.30
N ALA A 120 -10.24 3.99 9.38
CA ALA A 120 -10.44 3.78 7.95
C ALA A 120 -9.99 2.37 7.50
N TYR A 121 -8.93 1.81 8.11
CA TYR A 121 -8.51 0.43 7.87
C TYR A 121 -9.61 -0.62 8.12
N TYR A 122 -10.47 -0.39 9.12
CA TYR A 122 -11.58 -1.30 9.43
C TYR A 122 -12.73 -1.13 8.44
N ARG A 123 -13.08 0.12 8.08
CA ARG A 123 -14.14 0.43 7.12
C ARG A 123 -13.80 -0.09 5.73
N ILE A 124 -12.57 0.13 5.25
CA ILE A 124 -12.08 -0.42 3.97
C ILE A 124 -12.22 -1.94 3.93
N ARG A 125 -11.85 -2.63 5.02
CA ARG A 125 -11.98 -4.07 5.11
C ARG A 125 -13.44 -4.54 5.10
N SER A 126 -14.33 -3.81 5.77
CA SER A 126 -15.75 -4.19 5.87
C SER A 126 -16.55 -3.88 4.61
N SER A 127 -16.18 -2.85 3.85
CA SER A 127 -16.85 -2.44 2.60
C SER A 127 -16.33 -3.14 1.35
N GLU A 128 -15.19 -3.86 1.45
CA GLU A 128 -14.48 -4.44 0.29
C GLU A 128 -14.22 -3.42 -0.84
N SER A 129 -14.26 -2.12 -0.51
CA SER A 129 -14.15 -1.03 -1.48
C SER A 129 -12.75 -0.93 -2.09
N VAL A 130 -11.74 -1.39 -1.36
CA VAL A 130 -10.32 -1.34 -1.75
C VAL A 130 -9.66 -2.68 -1.44
N ASP A 131 -9.16 -3.33 -2.47
CA ASP A 131 -8.36 -4.55 -2.34
C ASP A 131 -6.91 -4.22 -1.95
N ASN A 132 -6.29 -5.06 -1.12
CA ASN A 132 -4.88 -5.02 -0.72
C ASN A 132 -4.36 -3.59 -0.40
N PRO A 133 -4.91 -2.88 0.60
CA PRO A 133 -4.48 -1.53 0.96
C PRO A 133 -3.01 -1.47 1.43
N ASP A 134 -2.49 -2.54 2.00
CA ASP A 134 -1.09 -2.74 2.38
C ASP A 134 -0.15 -2.64 1.17
N GLN A 135 -0.47 -3.33 0.07
CA GLN A 135 0.28 -3.27 -1.18
C GLN A 135 0.22 -1.87 -1.80
N ARG A 136 -0.94 -1.20 -1.74
CA ARG A 136 -1.09 0.16 -2.27
C ARG A 136 -0.23 1.18 -1.51
N ILE A 137 -0.17 1.09 -0.19
CA ILE A 137 0.64 1.99 0.65
C ILE A 137 2.15 1.72 0.50
N THR A 138 2.55 0.47 0.29
CA THR A 138 3.97 0.09 0.22
C THR A 138 4.52 0.11 -1.21
N GLU A 139 3.94 -0.67 -2.12
CA GLU A 139 4.45 -0.89 -3.48
C GLU A 139 3.95 0.17 -4.46
N ASP A 140 2.64 0.45 -4.49
CA ASP A 140 2.09 1.41 -5.46
C ASP A 140 2.57 2.84 -5.18
N VAL A 141 2.77 3.23 -3.93
CA VAL A 141 3.41 4.52 -3.58
C VAL A 141 4.85 4.58 -4.11
N LYS A 142 5.63 3.50 -3.97
CA LYS A 142 7.00 3.43 -4.50
C LYS A 142 6.98 3.54 -6.03
N LEU A 143 6.15 2.74 -6.70
CA LEU A 143 6.01 2.76 -8.16
C LEU A 143 5.54 4.12 -8.66
N PHE A 144 4.59 4.76 -7.99
CA PHE A 144 4.10 6.08 -8.33
C PHE A 144 5.19 7.14 -8.23
N THR A 145 5.86 7.27 -7.09
CA THR A 145 6.84 8.35 -6.86
C THR A 145 8.09 8.20 -7.73
N THR A 146 8.59 6.97 -7.95
CA THR A 146 9.72 6.73 -8.85
C THR A 146 9.31 6.83 -10.31
N GLY A 147 8.15 6.27 -10.68
CA GLY A 147 7.66 6.25 -12.06
C GLY A 147 7.31 7.64 -12.58
N VAL A 148 6.59 8.45 -11.79
CA VAL A 148 6.26 9.84 -12.16
C VAL A 148 7.51 10.63 -12.45
N LEU A 149 8.47 10.60 -11.51
CA LEU A 149 9.68 11.39 -11.64
C LEU A 149 10.53 10.92 -12.81
N ASN A 150 10.66 9.62 -12.98
CA ASN A 150 11.40 9.03 -14.09
C ASN A 150 10.76 9.41 -15.44
N PHE A 151 9.45 9.24 -15.59
CA PHE A 151 8.72 9.58 -16.81
C PHE A 151 8.81 11.07 -17.15
N PHE A 152 8.64 11.94 -16.14
CA PHE A 152 8.79 13.38 -16.31
C PHE A 152 10.21 13.75 -16.78
N LEU A 153 11.24 13.18 -16.15
CA LEU A 153 12.64 13.46 -16.51
C LEU A 153 13.01 12.90 -17.88
N VAL A 154 12.47 11.75 -18.25
CA VAL A 154 12.64 11.18 -19.60
C VAL A 154 12.12 12.16 -20.65
N ILE A 155 10.94 12.75 -20.44
CA ILE A 155 10.39 13.76 -21.36
C ILE A 155 11.26 15.01 -21.39
N VAL A 156 11.64 15.57 -20.23
CA VAL A 156 12.47 16.77 -20.15
C VAL A 156 13.82 16.54 -20.82
N ASN A 157 14.47 15.41 -20.51
CA ASN A 157 15.76 15.06 -21.12
C ASN A 157 15.64 14.89 -22.65
N SER A 158 14.55 14.27 -23.13
CA SER A 158 14.30 14.14 -24.57
C SER A 158 14.13 15.50 -25.25
N VAL A 159 13.41 16.44 -24.61
CA VAL A 159 13.26 17.81 -25.12
C VAL A 159 14.61 18.54 -25.15
N VAL A 160 15.42 18.45 -24.08
CA VAL A 160 16.75 19.07 -24.00
C VAL A 160 17.67 18.50 -25.08
N THR A 161 17.70 17.17 -25.25
CA THR A 161 18.49 16.47 -26.27
C THR A 161 18.03 16.88 -27.67
N LEU A 162 16.72 16.92 -27.90
CA LEU A 162 16.15 17.31 -29.18
C LEU A 162 16.54 18.75 -29.55
N VAL A 163 16.36 19.71 -28.65
CA VAL A 163 16.72 21.11 -28.87
C VAL A 163 18.24 21.26 -29.15
N GLY A 164 19.09 20.63 -28.33
CA GLY A 164 20.55 20.70 -28.46
C GLY A 164 21.05 20.11 -29.78
N PHE A 165 20.66 18.88 -30.08
CA PHE A 165 21.19 18.18 -31.27
C PHE A 165 20.48 18.55 -32.59
N LEU A 166 19.21 19.01 -32.54
CA LEU A 166 18.62 19.66 -33.73
C LEU A 166 19.39 20.93 -34.13
N GLY A 167 19.83 21.73 -33.16
CA GLY A 167 20.70 22.87 -33.41
C GLY A 167 22.00 22.46 -34.10
N VAL A 168 22.64 21.39 -33.64
CA VAL A 168 23.87 20.83 -34.28
C VAL A 168 23.58 20.38 -35.69
N LEU A 169 22.51 19.62 -35.94
CA LEU A 169 22.15 19.13 -37.28
C LEU A 169 21.75 20.25 -38.24
N TRP A 170 21.03 21.27 -37.74
CA TRP A 170 20.62 22.42 -38.57
C TRP A 170 21.82 23.20 -39.12
N VAL A 171 22.85 23.39 -38.30
CA VAL A 171 24.10 24.06 -38.71
C VAL A 171 24.83 23.24 -39.77
N VAL A 172 24.77 21.90 -39.71
CA VAL A 172 25.42 21.02 -40.71
C VAL A 172 24.62 21.01 -42.01
N SER A 173 23.33 20.73 -41.95
CA SER A 173 22.46 20.69 -43.15
C SER A 173 20.97 20.67 -42.77
N GLY A 174 20.20 21.66 -43.25
CA GLY A 174 18.74 21.68 -43.08
C GLY A 174 18.04 20.50 -43.80
N LYS A 175 18.62 19.96 -44.88
CA LYS A 175 18.10 18.75 -45.55
C LYS A 175 18.16 17.53 -44.62
N LEU A 176 19.24 17.40 -43.82
CA LEU A 176 19.41 16.30 -42.90
C LEU A 176 18.32 16.31 -41.82
N VAL A 177 17.92 17.48 -41.32
CA VAL A 177 16.82 17.65 -40.37
C VAL A 177 15.48 17.20 -40.97
N GLY A 178 15.19 17.57 -42.24
CA GLY A 178 13.97 17.13 -42.94
C GLY A 178 13.90 15.61 -43.09
N VAL A 179 15.01 14.98 -43.51
CA VAL A 179 15.11 13.51 -43.61
C VAL A 179 14.96 12.83 -42.24
N LEU A 180 15.55 13.41 -41.19
CA LEU A 180 15.41 12.90 -39.84
C LEU A 180 13.93 12.84 -39.38
N PHE A 181 13.17 13.92 -39.56
CA PHE A 181 11.77 13.94 -39.20
C PHE A 181 10.92 12.95 -40.00
N ALA A 182 11.14 12.84 -41.31
CA ALA A 182 10.46 11.84 -42.12
C ALA A 182 10.79 10.42 -41.68
N TYR A 183 12.06 10.14 -41.39
CA TYR A 183 12.54 8.86 -40.88
C TYR A 183 11.94 8.53 -39.53
N ALA A 184 11.98 9.48 -38.58
CA ALA A 184 11.40 9.32 -37.26
C ALA A 184 9.87 9.08 -37.32
N ALA A 185 9.15 9.75 -38.22
CA ALA A 185 7.72 9.53 -38.42
C ALA A 185 7.42 8.10 -38.88
N VAL A 186 8.16 7.57 -39.87
CA VAL A 186 8.01 6.17 -40.29
C VAL A 186 8.28 5.20 -39.16
N GLY A 187 9.39 5.37 -38.44
CA GLY A 187 9.73 4.54 -37.28
C GLY A 187 8.66 4.56 -36.20
N THR A 188 8.12 5.74 -35.89
CA THR A 188 7.06 5.92 -34.89
C THR A 188 5.77 5.20 -35.28
N VAL A 189 5.31 5.35 -36.55
CA VAL A 189 4.09 4.67 -37.02
C VAL A 189 4.23 3.15 -36.93
N VAL A 190 5.34 2.60 -37.45
CA VAL A 190 5.57 1.14 -37.41
C VAL A 190 5.65 0.63 -35.98
N SER A 191 6.40 1.33 -35.10
CA SER A 191 6.51 0.94 -33.70
C SER A 191 5.19 1.03 -32.95
N MET A 192 4.31 1.98 -33.25
CA MET A 192 2.96 2.04 -32.70
C MET A 192 2.10 0.84 -33.09
N LEU A 193 2.22 0.35 -34.33
CA LEU A 193 1.50 -0.84 -34.78
C LEU A 193 1.90 -2.10 -34.00
N PHE A 194 3.21 -2.31 -33.81
CA PHE A 194 3.71 -3.41 -32.97
C PHE A 194 3.37 -3.21 -31.49
N GLY A 195 3.56 -2.01 -30.97
CA GLY A 195 3.33 -1.66 -29.57
C GLY A 195 1.89 -1.90 -29.12
N LYS A 196 0.92 -1.58 -29.97
CA LYS A 196 -0.51 -1.80 -29.69
C LYS A 196 -0.83 -3.28 -29.40
N ARG A 197 -0.19 -4.19 -30.10
CA ARG A 197 -0.37 -5.63 -29.87
C ARG A 197 0.36 -6.10 -28.61
N LEU A 198 1.59 -5.62 -28.39
CA LEU A 198 2.39 -5.97 -27.21
C LEU A 198 1.73 -5.50 -25.91
N VAL A 199 1.15 -4.29 -25.85
CA VAL A 199 0.41 -3.81 -24.68
C VAL A 199 -0.68 -4.78 -24.25
N GLY A 200 -1.46 -5.31 -25.20
CA GLY A 200 -2.50 -6.31 -24.90
C GLY A 200 -1.92 -7.62 -24.36
N LEU A 201 -0.82 -8.08 -24.94
CA LEU A 201 -0.15 -9.31 -24.49
C LEU A 201 0.47 -9.15 -23.08
N TYR A 202 1.10 -8.01 -22.78
CA TYR A 202 1.63 -7.74 -21.45
C TYR A 202 0.51 -7.63 -20.40
N PHE A 203 -0.61 -6.99 -20.71
CA PHE A 203 -1.76 -6.96 -19.82
C PHE A 203 -2.26 -8.36 -19.47
N ASN A 204 -2.42 -9.23 -20.49
CA ASN A 204 -2.82 -10.62 -20.28
C ASN A 204 -1.77 -11.40 -19.46
N GLN A 205 -0.46 -11.11 -19.67
CA GLN A 205 0.62 -11.75 -18.91
C GLN A 205 0.50 -11.43 -17.42
N TYR A 206 0.33 -10.16 -17.05
CA TYR A 206 0.16 -9.76 -15.65
C TYR A 206 -1.05 -10.43 -14.99
N GLN A 207 -2.15 -10.57 -15.73
CA GLN A 207 -3.35 -11.24 -15.22
C GLN A 207 -3.12 -12.74 -14.98
N LYS A 208 -2.48 -13.44 -15.92
CA LYS A 208 -2.17 -14.87 -15.82
C LYS A 208 -1.17 -15.14 -14.69
N GLU A 209 -0.12 -14.34 -14.56
CA GLU A 209 0.85 -14.41 -13.46
C GLU A 209 0.19 -14.19 -12.08
N ALA A 210 -0.72 -13.22 -11.99
CA ALA A 210 -1.48 -12.98 -10.78
C ALA A 210 -2.37 -14.19 -10.42
N THR A 211 -3.00 -14.82 -11.41
CA THR A 211 -3.83 -16.03 -11.22
C THR A 211 -3.01 -17.23 -10.75
N PHE A 212 -1.81 -17.42 -11.31
CA PHE A 212 -0.88 -18.45 -10.86
C PHE A 212 -0.41 -18.21 -9.42
N ARG A 213 0.00 -16.98 -9.09
CA ARG A 213 0.40 -16.60 -7.73
C ARG A 213 -0.72 -16.82 -6.72
N TYR A 214 -1.95 -16.41 -7.06
CA TYR A 214 -3.12 -16.63 -6.21
C TYR A 214 -3.33 -18.13 -5.92
N GLY A 215 -3.14 -18.99 -6.92
CA GLY A 215 -3.18 -20.46 -6.73
C GLY A 215 -2.17 -20.93 -5.69
N LEU A 216 -0.92 -20.45 -5.74
CA LEU A 216 0.12 -20.81 -4.76
C LEU A 216 -0.20 -20.29 -3.35
N VAL A 217 -0.71 -19.07 -3.24
CA VAL A 217 -1.14 -18.51 -1.94
C VAL A 217 -2.26 -19.35 -1.34
N ARG A 218 -3.26 -19.74 -2.15
CA ARG A 218 -4.35 -20.64 -1.70
C ARG A 218 -3.83 -21.96 -1.16
N VAL A 219 -2.85 -22.59 -1.83
CA VAL A 219 -2.23 -23.85 -1.36
C VAL A 219 -1.52 -23.62 -0.03
N ARG A 220 -0.73 -22.55 0.11
CA ARG A 220 -0.03 -22.22 1.34
C ARG A 220 -1.00 -22.00 2.51
N ASP A 221 -2.06 -21.25 2.28
CA ASP A 221 -3.01 -20.86 3.33
C ASP A 221 -3.91 -22.03 3.76
N ASN A 222 -4.04 -23.08 2.94
CA ASN A 222 -4.81 -24.28 3.21
C ASN A 222 -3.94 -25.55 3.27
N ALA A 223 -2.65 -25.42 3.56
CA ALA A 223 -1.67 -26.52 3.47
C ALA A 223 -2.07 -27.74 4.32
N GLU A 224 -2.52 -27.52 5.56
CA GLU A 224 -2.96 -28.57 6.47
C GLU A 224 -4.19 -29.33 5.92
N SER A 225 -5.20 -28.60 5.45
CA SER A 225 -6.41 -29.20 4.87
C SER A 225 -6.09 -30.02 3.62
N ILE A 226 -5.22 -29.50 2.72
CA ILE A 226 -4.79 -30.20 1.51
C ILE A 226 -4.07 -31.48 1.87
N ALA A 227 -3.18 -31.44 2.88
CA ALA A 227 -2.46 -32.63 3.36
C ALA A 227 -3.41 -33.68 3.96
N PHE A 228 -4.39 -33.28 4.77
CA PHE A 228 -5.40 -34.19 5.32
C PHE A 228 -6.26 -34.86 4.24
N PHE A 229 -6.67 -34.10 3.23
CA PHE A 229 -7.45 -34.64 2.11
C PHE A 229 -6.61 -35.37 1.05
N ARG A 230 -5.27 -35.35 1.17
CA ARG A 230 -4.31 -35.89 0.16
C ARG A 230 -4.57 -35.31 -1.24
N GLY A 231 -4.82 -33.97 -1.26
CA GLY A 231 -5.21 -33.24 -2.45
C GLY A 231 -4.07 -32.81 -3.37
N GLU A 232 -2.79 -33.16 -3.05
CA GLU A 232 -1.58 -32.65 -3.69
C GLU A 232 -1.59 -32.82 -5.22
N LYS A 233 -2.04 -33.98 -5.70
CA LYS A 233 -2.08 -34.26 -7.15
C LYS A 233 -3.02 -33.36 -7.93
N ARG A 234 -4.15 -32.98 -7.30
CA ARG A 234 -5.14 -32.07 -7.91
C ARG A 234 -4.62 -30.64 -7.92
N GLU A 235 -4.13 -30.15 -6.77
CA GLU A 235 -3.58 -28.80 -6.64
C GLU A 235 -2.36 -28.61 -7.55
N HIS A 236 -1.47 -29.61 -7.62
CA HIS A 236 -0.33 -29.58 -8.55
C HIS A 236 -0.78 -29.45 -10.00
N ARG A 237 -1.78 -30.20 -10.44
CA ARG A 237 -2.28 -30.13 -11.83
C ARG A 237 -2.87 -28.74 -12.12
N ASP A 238 -3.73 -28.22 -11.25
CA ASP A 238 -4.31 -26.87 -11.39
C ASP A 238 -3.23 -25.78 -11.49
N LEU A 239 -2.17 -25.88 -10.69
CA LEU A 239 -1.04 -24.94 -10.75
C LEU A 239 -0.23 -25.07 -12.04
N ILE A 240 0.02 -26.29 -12.52
CA ILE A 240 0.71 -26.52 -13.80
C ILE A 240 -0.10 -25.97 -14.97
N ASP A 241 -1.43 -26.15 -14.97
CA ASP A 241 -2.29 -25.64 -16.03
C ASP A 241 -2.25 -24.09 -16.05
N ARG A 242 -2.31 -23.43 -14.89
CA ARG A 242 -2.16 -21.96 -14.77
C ARG A 242 -0.79 -21.46 -15.20
N LEU A 243 0.27 -22.20 -14.85
CA LEU A 243 1.62 -21.90 -15.29
C LEU A 243 1.74 -21.99 -16.82
N ASN A 244 1.23 -23.08 -17.41
CA ASN A 244 1.25 -23.28 -18.87
C ASN A 244 0.51 -22.15 -19.60
N ASP A 245 -0.63 -21.71 -19.09
CA ASP A 245 -1.36 -20.56 -19.62
C ASP A 245 -0.51 -19.28 -19.65
N ALA A 246 0.25 -19.02 -18.56
CA ALA A 246 1.14 -17.87 -18.49
C ALA A 246 2.34 -18.01 -19.45
N LEU A 247 2.92 -19.22 -19.54
CA LEU A 247 4.03 -19.51 -20.44
C LEU A 247 3.63 -19.43 -21.92
N GLU A 248 2.44 -19.89 -22.29
CA GLU A 248 1.94 -19.76 -23.66
C GLU A 248 1.81 -18.28 -24.07
N ASN A 249 1.24 -17.44 -23.22
CA ASN A 249 1.18 -16.01 -23.49
C ASN A 249 2.59 -15.37 -23.57
N SER A 250 3.54 -15.82 -22.74
CA SER A 250 4.93 -15.39 -22.79
C SER A 250 5.58 -15.74 -24.13
N LEU A 251 5.29 -16.92 -24.70
CA LEU A 251 5.79 -17.30 -26.04
C LEU A 251 5.25 -16.35 -27.12
N TRP A 252 4.00 -15.92 -27.03
CA TRP A 252 3.46 -14.89 -27.92
C TRP A 252 4.18 -13.55 -27.78
N ILE A 253 4.46 -13.12 -26.56
CA ILE A 253 5.26 -11.89 -26.30
C ILE A 253 6.65 -12.01 -26.92
N ILE A 254 7.34 -13.13 -26.70
CA ILE A 254 8.67 -13.39 -27.25
C ILE A 254 8.63 -13.32 -28.79
N GLY A 255 7.64 -13.95 -29.43
CA GLY A 255 7.46 -13.91 -30.88
C GLY A 255 7.26 -12.51 -31.43
N TRP A 256 6.41 -11.71 -30.82
CA TRP A 256 6.16 -10.32 -31.20
C TRP A 256 7.36 -9.41 -30.91
N THR A 257 8.05 -9.60 -29.79
CA THR A 257 9.27 -8.86 -29.43
C THR A 257 10.40 -9.17 -30.40
N ARG A 258 10.56 -10.43 -30.83
CA ARG A 258 11.51 -10.82 -31.89
C ARG A 258 11.23 -10.06 -33.19
N ASN A 259 9.96 -10.01 -33.65
CA ASN A 259 9.58 -9.33 -34.88
C ASN A 259 9.83 -7.81 -34.80
N LEU A 260 9.48 -7.20 -33.65
CA LEU A 260 9.82 -5.81 -33.36
C LEU A 260 11.35 -5.60 -33.34
N GLY A 261 12.11 -6.55 -32.81
CA GLY A 261 13.57 -6.52 -32.77
C GLY A 261 14.22 -6.50 -34.16
N PHE A 262 13.70 -7.28 -35.12
CA PHE A 262 14.16 -7.20 -36.52
C PHE A 262 13.95 -5.81 -37.12
N PHE A 263 12.76 -5.25 -36.93
CA PHE A 263 12.49 -3.89 -37.38
C PHE A 263 13.38 -2.87 -36.65
N ALA A 264 13.46 -2.90 -35.33
CA ALA A 264 14.21 -1.92 -34.53
C ALA A 264 15.71 -1.94 -34.85
N ASN A 265 16.31 -3.13 -34.95
CA ASN A 265 17.73 -3.25 -35.31
C ASN A 265 18.00 -2.79 -36.75
N GLY A 266 17.19 -3.21 -37.73
CA GLY A 266 17.30 -2.74 -39.10
C GLY A 266 17.14 -1.21 -39.22
N TYR A 267 16.16 -0.67 -38.51
CA TYR A 267 15.92 0.75 -38.41
C TYR A 267 17.12 1.50 -37.79
N ASN A 268 17.71 1.01 -36.73
CA ASN A 268 18.90 1.62 -36.11
C ASN A 268 20.13 1.56 -37.02
N TYR A 269 20.36 0.44 -37.73
CA TYR A 269 21.47 0.36 -38.69
C TYR A 269 21.33 1.33 -39.88
N LEU A 270 20.11 1.46 -40.40
CA LEU A 270 19.85 2.45 -41.47
C LEU A 270 20.08 3.88 -40.98
N ALA A 271 19.76 4.18 -39.71
CA ALA A 271 19.99 5.49 -39.10
C ALA A 271 21.46 5.90 -39.04
N LEU A 272 22.41 4.95 -39.02
CA LEU A 272 23.84 5.22 -39.07
C LEU A 272 24.29 5.62 -40.49
N ILE A 273 23.66 5.06 -41.51
CA ILE A 273 24.05 5.29 -42.92
C ILE A 273 23.48 6.61 -43.47
N ILE A 274 22.28 7.00 -43.07
CA ILE A 274 21.56 8.17 -43.62
C ILE A 274 22.39 9.48 -43.51
N PRO A 275 22.98 9.86 -42.35
CA PRO A 275 23.82 11.06 -42.27
C PRO A 275 25.03 10.99 -43.18
N GLY A 276 25.69 9.80 -43.24
CA GLY A 276 26.83 9.57 -44.14
C GLY A 276 26.50 9.79 -45.62
N LEU A 277 25.31 9.35 -46.08
CA LEU A 277 24.85 9.57 -47.46
C LEU A 277 24.62 11.05 -47.81
N ILE A 278 24.25 11.88 -46.81
CA ILE A 278 23.97 13.32 -47.04
C ILE A 278 25.24 14.16 -46.84
N VAL A 279 26.00 13.90 -45.78
CA VAL A 279 27.18 14.71 -45.38
C VAL A 279 28.46 14.20 -46.06
N GLY A 280 28.56 12.90 -46.39
CA GLY A 280 29.72 12.31 -47.05
C GLY A 280 30.09 12.99 -48.38
N PRO A 281 29.13 13.24 -49.31
CA PRO A 281 29.42 14.01 -50.54
C PRO A 281 29.88 15.46 -50.27
N MET A 282 29.46 16.07 -49.17
CA MET A 282 29.93 17.41 -48.76
C MET A 282 31.38 17.37 -48.33
N PHE A 283 31.77 16.34 -47.59
CA PHE A 283 33.17 16.08 -47.20
C PHE A 283 34.05 15.81 -48.45
N MET A 284 33.60 14.96 -49.37
CA MET A 284 34.35 14.65 -50.60
C MET A 284 34.55 15.87 -51.49
N ARG A 285 33.64 16.87 -51.43
CA ARG A 285 33.77 18.16 -52.12
C ARG A 285 34.62 19.18 -51.36
N GLY A 286 35.11 18.85 -50.17
CA GLY A 286 35.87 19.74 -49.30
C GLY A 286 35.08 20.86 -48.63
N THR A 287 33.74 20.78 -48.61
CA THR A 287 32.88 21.80 -48.00
C THR A 287 32.74 21.65 -46.50
N VAL A 288 32.99 20.46 -45.94
CA VAL A 288 32.98 20.15 -44.51
C VAL A 288 34.15 19.25 -44.14
N GLU A 289 34.56 19.29 -42.87
CA GLU A 289 35.63 18.44 -42.34
C GLU A 289 35.11 17.04 -41.98
N PHE A 290 36.01 16.04 -41.88
CA PHE A 290 35.64 14.67 -41.59
C PHE A 290 34.93 14.51 -40.25
N GLY A 291 35.34 15.25 -39.22
CA GLY A 291 34.69 15.23 -37.91
C GLY A 291 33.23 15.70 -37.92
N VAL A 292 32.80 16.49 -38.95
CA VAL A 292 31.40 16.87 -39.11
C VAL A 292 30.55 15.69 -39.54
N VAL A 293 31.08 14.73 -40.29
CA VAL A 293 30.37 13.50 -40.67
C VAL A 293 30.03 12.69 -39.45
N THR A 294 31.04 12.43 -38.60
CA THR A 294 30.84 11.65 -37.33
C THR A 294 29.98 12.40 -36.31
N GLN A 295 30.09 13.73 -36.27
CA GLN A 295 29.19 14.55 -35.44
C GLN A 295 27.73 14.46 -35.89
N ALA A 296 27.50 14.51 -37.20
CA ALA A 296 26.15 14.38 -37.78
C ALA A 296 25.53 13.00 -37.50
N GLU A 297 26.31 11.92 -37.58
CA GLU A 297 25.87 10.57 -37.23
C GLU A 297 25.45 10.48 -35.75
N GLY A 298 26.29 10.96 -34.85
CA GLY A 298 25.98 10.95 -33.40
C GLY A 298 24.78 11.85 -33.03
N ALA A 299 24.68 13.03 -33.65
CA ALA A 299 23.57 13.94 -33.46
C ALA A 299 22.24 13.36 -33.98
N PHE A 300 22.27 12.74 -35.19
CA PHE A 300 21.11 12.08 -35.78
C PHE A 300 20.60 10.94 -34.89
N ALA A 301 21.50 10.08 -34.43
CA ALA A 301 21.17 8.99 -33.52
C ALA A 301 20.57 9.50 -32.19
N SER A 302 21.14 10.59 -31.64
CA SER A 302 20.64 11.19 -30.39
C SER A 302 19.22 11.76 -30.50
N VAL A 303 18.94 12.48 -31.62
CA VAL A 303 17.59 13.01 -31.88
C VAL A 303 16.60 11.88 -32.15
N LEU A 304 17.01 10.87 -32.92
CA LEU A 304 16.18 9.72 -33.21
C LEU A 304 15.80 8.97 -31.93
N ALA A 305 16.76 8.73 -31.03
CA ALA A 305 16.51 8.12 -29.72
C ALA A 305 15.55 8.97 -28.88
N ALA A 306 15.71 10.30 -28.85
CA ALA A 306 14.85 11.21 -28.11
C ALA A 306 13.39 11.18 -28.62
N VAL A 307 13.18 11.12 -29.96
CA VAL A 307 11.83 11.01 -30.53
C VAL A 307 11.21 9.62 -30.28
N SER A 308 12.02 8.57 -30.32
CA SER A 308 11.56 7.18 -30.18
C SER A 308 11.34 6.76 -28.72
N ILE A 309 11.68 7.59 -27.73
CA ILE A 309 11.67 7.24 -26.30
C ILE A 309 10.29 6.82 -25.79
N ILE A 310 9.21 7.41 -26.32
CA ILE A 310 7.82 7.10 -25.94
C ILE A 310 7.51 5.62 -26.20
N ILE A 311 8.05 5.07 -27.28
CA ILE A 311 7.83 3.68 -27.68
C ILE A 311 8.53 2.72 -26.72
N ALA A 312 9.77 3.06 -26.32
CA ALA A 312 10.54 2.28 -25.36
C ALA A 312 9.90 2.25 -23.97
N GLN A 313 9.01 3.19 -23.64
CA GLN A 313 8.37 3.31 -22.33
C GLN A 313 6.94 2.72 -22.29
N ILE A 314 6.45 2.08 -23.36
CA ILE A 314 5.04 1.60 -23.44
C ILE A 314 4.68 0.61 -22.31
N GLU A 315 5.57 -0.32 -22.00
CA GLU A 315 5.37 -1.30 -20.92
C GLU A 315 5.29 -0.60 -19.55
N GLY A 316 6.25 0.29 -19.29
CA GLY A 316 6.27 1.09 -18.05
C GLY A 316 5.04 1.98 -17.88
N LEU A 317 4.52 2.57 -18.96
CA LEU A 317 3.31 3.39 -18.95
C LEU A 317 2.05 2.59 -18.57
N SER A 318 1.95 1.34 -19.02
CA SER A 318 0.78 0.48 -18.72
C SER A 318 0.73 0.10 -17.26
N SER A 319 1.85 -0.36 -16.68
CA SER A 319 1.94 -0.70 -15.24
C SER A 319 1.77 0.54 -14.35
N PHE A 320 2.34 1.67 -14.78
CA PHE A 320 2.22 2.95 -14.10
C PHE A 320 0.77 3.46 -14.05
N GLY A 321 0.03 3.37 -15.17
CA GLY A 321 -1.39 3.75 -15.22
C GLY A 321 -2.27 2.93 -14.27
N ALA A 322 -2.01 1.63 -14.14
CA ALA A 322 -2.69 0.78 -13.18
C ALA A 322 -2.37 1.18 -11.73
N GLY A 323 -1.11 1.47 -11.42
CA GLY A 323 -0.69 1.95 -10.09
C GLY A 323 -1.33 3.29 -9.71
N ILE A 324 -1.41 4.26 -10.64
CA ILE A 324 -2.11 5.54 -10.42
C ILE A 324 -3.59 5.30 -10.07
N ARG A 325 -4.26 4.40 -10.78
CA ARG A 325 -5.67 4.10 -10.53
C ARG A 325 -5.85 3.55 -9.13
N ARG A 326 -5.12 2.47 -8.77
CA ARG A 326 -5.23 1.83 -7.46
C ARG A 326 -4.93 2.78 -6.31
N LEU A 327 -3.85 3.57 -6.43
CA LEU A 327 -3.48 4.56 -5.42
C LEU A 327 -4.50 5.70 -5.33
N GLY A 328 -5.03 6.14 -6.47
CA GLY A 328 -6.10 7.14 -6.52
C GLY A 328 -7.40 6.65 -5.90
N ASP A 329 -7.79 5.39 -6.15
CA ASP A 329 -8.97 4.78 -5.54
C ASP A 329 -8.82 4.69 -4.00
N LEU A 330 -7.63 4.31 -3.50
CA LEU A 330 -7.35 4.36 -2.06
C LEU A 330 -7.44 5.79 -1.50
N TRP A 331 -6.87 6.76 -2.20
CA TRP A 331 -6.90 8.16 -1.78
C TRP A 331 -8.33 8.70 -1.69
N ASP A 332 -9.15 8.45 -2.73
CA ASP A 332 -10.55 8.91 -2.79
C ASP A 332 -11.38 8.28 -1.67
N ASN A 333 -11.23 6.96 -1.40
CA ASN A 333 -11.92 6.29 -0.29
C ASN A 333 -11.50 6.86 1.07
N LEU A 334 -10.21 7.16 1.26
CA LEU A 334 -9.74 7.78 2.51
C LEU A 334 -10.26 9.21 2.69
N ASP A 335 -10.39 10.00 1.60
CA ASP A 335 -10.98 11.34 1.62
C ASP A 335 -12.48 11.30 1.95
N GLU A 336 -13.23 10.32 1.43
CA GLU A 336 -14.64 10.12 1.73
C GLU A 336 -14.86 9.84 3.21
N PHE A 337 -14.08 8.93 3.79
CA PHE A 337 -14.15 8.63 5.23
C PHE A 337 -13.72 9.81 6.13
N ASP A 338 -12.78 10.65 5.70
CA ASP A 338 -12.39 11.86 6.42
C ASP A 338 -13.55 12.89 6.45
N THR A 339 -14.37 12.97 5.40
CA THR A 339 -15.49 13.92 5.28
C THR A 339 -16.77 13.44 5.96
N GLU A 340 -17.09 12.17 5.90
CA GLU A 340 -18.26 11.59 6.58
C GLU A 340 -18.14 11.69 8.10
N ASP A 341 -16.99 11.34 8.66
CA ASP A 341 -16.77 11.37 10.11
C ASP A 341 -16.70 12.77 10.70
N THR A 342 -16.38 13.78 9.90
CA THR A 342 -16.45 15.17 10.38
C THR A 342 -17.90 15.57 10.64
N ARG A 343 -18.84 15.05 9.86
CA ARG A 343 -20.28 15.25 10.05
C ARG A 343 -20.83 14.41 11.21
N GLU A 344 -20.50 13.11 11.25
CA GLU A 344 -20.92 12.22 12.35
C GLU A 344 -20.31 12.62 13.70
N ALA A 345 -19.06 13.11 13.72
CA ALA A 345 -18.42 13.60 14.95
C ALA A 345 -18.99 14.93 15.43
N GLU A 346 -19.52 15.77 14.55
CA GLU A 346 -20.23 16.99 14.92
C GLU A 346 -21.65 16.66 15.47
N GLU A 347 -22.33 15.68 14.89
CA GLU A 347 -23.61 15.18 15.37
C GLU A 347 -23.48 14.37 16.67
N ALA A 348 -22.44 13.52 16.82
CA ALA A 348 -22.19 12.72 18.02
C ALA A 348 -21.57 13.48 19.20
N LYS A 349 -21.01 14.67 19.01
CA LYS A 349 -20.55 15.53 20.11
C LYS A 349 -21.67 15.99 21.04
N SER A 350 -22.92 15.87 20.61
CA SER A 350 -24.08 16.23 21.47
C SER A 350 -24.45 15.14 22.49
N GLU A 351 -23.90 13.93 22.43
CA GLU A 351 -24.39 12.79 23.23
C GLU A 351 -23.33 12.02 24.04
N VAL A 352 -22.03 12.36 23.94
CA VAL A 352 -21.00 11.72 24.79
C VAL A 352 -20.92 12.43 26.14
N ASN A 353 -21.63 11.90 27.13
CA ASN A 353 -21.47 12.29 28.53
C ASN A 353 -20.16 11.67 29.06
N GLU A 354 -19.08 12.45 29.15
CA GLU A 354 -17.75 12.00 29.60
C GLU A 354 -17.79 11.40 31.03
N ASP A 355 -18.79 11.76 31.82
CA ASP A 355 -19.00 11.26 33.20
C ASP A 355 -19.92 10.03 33.29
N ALA A 356 -20.57 9.63 32.19
CA ALA A 356 -21.42 8.45 32.21
C ALA A 356 -20.59 7.18 32.46
N LEU A 357 -20.84 6.53 33.59
CA LEU A 357 -20.22 5.23 33.95
C LEU A 357 -21.16 4.06 33.70
N ARG A 358 -22.19 4.27 32.87
CA ARG A 358 -23.22 3.26 32.55
C ARG A 358 -23.34 3.11 31.04
N LEU A 359 -23.86 1.97 30.61
CA LEU A 359 -24.32 1.73 29.24
C LEU A 359 -25.84 1.80 29.21
N LYS A 360 -26.41 2.68 28.39
CA LYS A 360 -27.83 2.72 28.11
C LYS A 360 -28.04 2.60 26.62
N LEU A 361 -28.88 1.65 26.23
CA LEU A 361 -29.40 1.49 24.87
C LEU A 361 -30.86 1.93 24.90
N ASP A 362 -31.26 2.81 23.99
CA ASP A 362 -32.63 3.33 23.91
C ASP A 362 -33.15 3.12 22.48
N ASP A 363 -34.10 2.19 22.37
CA ASP A 363 -34.78 1.80 21.13
C ASP A 363 -33.84 1.45 19.95
N ILE A 364 -32.76 0.73 20.25
CA ILE A 364 -31.72 0.40 19.26
C ILE A 364 -32.22 -0.62 18.25
N THR A 365 -32.03 -0.30 16.97
CA THR A 365 -32.14 -1.24 15.85
C THR A 365 -30.75 -1.52 15.28
N VAL A 366 -30.34 -2.79 15.24
CA VAL A 366 -29.06 -3.23 14.68
C VAL A 366 -29.26 -3.78 13.29
N GLN A 367 -28.54 -3.22 12.31
CA GLN A 367 -28.55 -3.66 10.91
C GLN A 367 -27.15 -4.10 10.48
N THR A 368 -27.07 -4.88 9.40
CA THR A 368 -25.80 -5.12 8.70
C THR A 368 -25.25 -3.83 8.11
N PRO A 369 -23.92 -3.71 7.85
CA PRO A 369 -23.30 -2.47 7.36
C PRO A 369 -23.92 -1.88 6.09
N TYR A 370 -24.56 -2.73 5.27
CA TYR A 370 -25.24 -2.31 4.03
C TYR A 370 -26.75 -2.08 4.20
N GLY A 371 -27.28 -2.27 5.40
CA GLY A 371 -28.72 -2.10 5.67
C GLY A 371 -29.66 -3.17 5.08
N ASP A 372 -29.11 -4.22 4.47
CA ASP A 372 -29.83 -5.27 3.77
C ASP A 372 -30.52 -6.26 4.72
N LYS A 373 -30.10 -6.35 5.97
CA LYS A 373 -30.73 -7.20 6.99
C LYS A 373 -30.77 -6.51 8.35
N THR A 374 -31.96 -6.47 8.94
CA THR A 374 -32.15 -6.08 10.34
C THR A 374 -31.94 -7.30 11.24
N LEU A 375 -31.06 -7.16 12.25
CA LEU A 375 -30.62 -8.22 13.14
C LEU A 375 -31.31 -8.16 14.52
N THR A 376 -31.60 -6.95 15.01
CA THR A 376 -32.29 -6.72 16.29
C THR A 376 -33.12 -5.45 16.15
N GLN A 377 -34.33 -5.43 16.72
CA GLN A 377 -35.24 -4.28 16.66
C GLN A 377 -35.65 -3.87 18.08
N HIS A 378 -35.82 -2.57 18.29
CA HIS A 378 -36.42 -2.00 19.50
C HIS A 378 -35.77 -2.49 20.81
N LEU A 379 -34.42 -2.64 20.82
CA LEU A 379 -33.70 -3.07 22.03
C LEU A 379 -33.46 -1.88 22.96
N SER A 380 -34.07 -1.92 24.14
CA SER A 380 -33.81 -0.98 25.23
C SER A 380 -33.22 -1.71 26.42
N LEU A 381 -32.07 -1.24 26.93
CA LEU A 381 -31.33 -1.88 27.98
C LEU A 381 -30.50 -0.85 28.76
N GLU A 382 -30.44 -0.97 30.06
CA GLU A 382 -29.52 -0.23 30.91
C GLU A 382 -28.64 -1.19 31.72
N LEU A 383 -27.31 -1.04 31.61
CA LEU A 383 -26.33 -1.74 32.39
C LEU A 383 -25.78 -0.79 33.47
N PRO A 384 -26.07 -1.05 34.75
CA PRO A 384 -25.58 -0.20 35.86
C PRO A 384 -24.07 -0.37 36.06
N ARG A 385 -23.48 0.52 36.87
CA ARG A 385 -22.10 0.36 37.37
C ARG A 385 -21.97 -1.01 38.06
N ARG A 386 -20.90 -1.75 37.74
CA ARG A 386 -20.62 -3.10 38.22
C ARG A 386 -21.66 -4.15 37.82
N GLY A 387 -22.60 -3.82 36.94
CA GLY A 387 -23.56 -4.77 36.42
C GLY A 387 -22.93 -5.72 35.39
N SER A 388 -23.56 -6.88 35.20
CA SER A 388 -23.13 -7.88 34.23
C SER A 388 -24.30 -8.36 33.36
N LEU A 389 -24.05 -8.48 32.06
CA LEU A 389 -25.05 -8.91 31.08
C LEU A 389 -24.49 -10.05 30.22
N LEU A 390 -25.22 -11.17 30.18
CA LEU A 390 -24.94 -12.27 29.26
C LEU A 390 -25.83 -12.13 28.02
N VAL A 391 -25.24 -12.16 26.84
CA VAL A 391 -25.95 -12.16 25.55
C VAL A 391 -25.88 -13.57 24.98
N MET A 392 -27.02 -14.20 24.82
CA MET A 392 -27.16 -15.53 24.22
C MET A 392 -28.13 -15.49 23.03
N GLY A 393 -28.13 -16.51 22.22
CA GLY A 393 -29.00 -16.68 21.06
C GLY A 393 -28.39 -17.62 20.04
N GLU A 394 -29.16 -18.01 19.04
CA GLU A 394 -28.70 -18.90 17.98
C GLU A 394 -27.55 -18.30 17.16
N SER A 395 -26.86 -19.14 16.40
CA SER A 395 -25.84 -18.65 15.47
C SER A 395 -26.50 -17.76 14.41
N GLY A 396 -25.90 -16.60 14.15
CA GLY A 396 -26.46 -15.62 13.18
C GLY A 396 -27.51 -14.66 13.74
N SER A 397 -27.88 -14.75 15.05
CA SER A 397 -28.86 -13.83 15.68
C SER A 397 -28.36 -12.40 15.92
N GLY A 398 -27.14 -12.06 15.52
CA GLY A 398 -26.62 -10.68 15.60
C GLY A 398 -25.84 -10.34 16.88
N LYS A 399 -25.47 -11.32 17.72
CA LYS A 399 -24.75 -11.09 18.99
C LYS A 399 -23.48 -10.23 18.84
N SER A 400 -22.54 -10.66 18.00
CA SER A 400 -21.30 -9.90 17.75
C SER A 400 -21.57 -8.59 17.00
N SER A 401 -22.66 -8.51 16.21
CA SER A 401 -23.09 -7.29 15.54
C SER A 401 -23.56 -6.24 16.54
N LEU A 402 -24.32 -6.65 17.55
CA LEU A 402 -24.72 -5.78 18.67
C LEU A 402 -23.49 -5.23 19.39
N LEU A 403 -22.49 -6.07 19.70
CA LEU A 403 -21.24 -5.59 20.31
C LEU A 403 -20.49 -4.60 19.42
N ARG A 404 -20.45 -4.83 18.10
CA ARG A 404 -19.83 -3.91 17.15
C ARG A 404 -20.54 -2.56 17.08
N THR A 405 -21.88 -2.56 17.15
CA THR A 405 -22.69 -1.33 17.21
C THR A 405 -22.42 -0.58 18.53
N ILE A 406 -22.42 -1.27 19.67
CA ILE A 406 -22.07 -0.66 20.96
C ILE A 406 -20.65 -0.14 20.96
N ALA A 407 -19.71 -0.82 20.31
CA ALA A 407 -18.32 -0.35 20.15
C ALA A 407 -18.20 0.90 19.25
N GLY A 408 -19.26 1.25 18.50
CA GLY A 408 -19.24 2.28 17.46
C GLY A 408 -18.33 1.89 16.29
N LEU A 409 -18.27 0.60 15.97
CA LEU A 409 -17.69 0.08 14.74
C LEU A 409 -18.73 0.07 13.62
N TRP A 410 -20.00 -0.10 13.98
CA TRP A 410 -21.14 -0.02 13.09
C TRP A 410 -22.08 1.10 13.58
N ALA A 411 -22.70 1.81 12.64
CA ALA A 411 -23.76 2.74 12.97
C ALA A 411 -25.03 1.98 13.39
N PRO A 412 -25.79 2.45 14.39
CA PRO A 412 -27.13 1.91 14.64
C PRO A 412 -28.06 2.28 13.48
N GLY A 413 -28.98 1.37 13.16
CA GLY A 413 -30.04 1.67 12.16
C GLY A 413 -31.06 2.67 12.70
N ALA A 414 -31.32 2.66 14.02
CA ALA A 414 -32.17 3.62 14.74
C ALA A 414 -31.85 3.56 16.24
N GLY A 415 -32.32 4.54 17.01
CA GLY A 415 -32.15 4.64 18.46
C GLY A 415 -30.85 5.33 18.88
N THR A 416 -30.60 5.40 20.21
CA THR A 416 -29.45 6.09 20.79
C THR A 416 -28.65 5.18 21.75
N ILE A 417 -27.33 5.38 21.81
CA ILE A 417 -26.40 4.64 22.68
C ILE A 417 -25.67 5.64 23.57
N ASP A 418 -26.02 5.68 24.86
CA ASP A 418 -25.26 6.39 25.88
C ASP A 418 -24.25 5.45 26.55
N ARG A 419 -22.97 5.79 26.46
CA ARG A 419 -21.86 4.94 26.94
C ARG A 419 -20.68 5.78 27.41
N PRO A 420 -19.79 5.21 28.25
CA PRO A 420 -18.53 5.85 28.60
C PRO A 420 -17.67 6.13 27.37
N ALA A 421 -16.76 7.10 27.50
CA ALA A 421 -15.77 7.40 26.48
C ALA A 421 -15.00 6.13 26.05
N ARG A 422 -14.65 6.03 24.78
CA ARG A 422 -14.05 4.82 24.17
C ARG A 422 -12.77 4.34 24.86
N ASN A 423 -11.96 5.27 25.38
CA ASN A 423 -10.75 4.93 26.13
C ASN A 423 -11.03 4.19 27.46
N ARG A 424 -12.25 4.31 27.96
CA ARG A 424 -12.74 3.61 29.19
C ARG A 424 -13.42 2.28 28.89
N LEU A 425 -13.46 1.85 27.64
CA LEU A 425 -14.01 0.58 27.20
C LEU A 425 -12.88 -0.36 26.77
N ILE A 426 -13.12 -1.67 26.89
CA ILE A 426 -12.28 -2.72 26.30
C ILE A 426 -13.17 -3.76 25.61
N PHE A 427 -12.73 -4.25 24.46
CA PHE A 427 -13.39 -5.33 23.73
C PHE A 427 -12.42 -6.49 23.59
N LEU A 428 -12.78 -7.65 24.10
CA LEU A 428 -12.04 -8.89 23.98
C LEU A 428 -12.71 -9.75 22.90
N PRO A 429 -12.08 -9.90 21.72
CA PRO A 429 -12.63 -10.74 20.66
C PRO A 429 -12.38 -12.23 20.94
N GLN A 430 -13.09 -13.10 20.23
CA GLN A 430 -12.93 -14.55 20.28
C GLN A 430 -11.47 -14.99 20.02
N LYS A 431 -10.82 -14.39 19.02
CA LYS A 431 -9.39 -14.57 18.74
C LYS A 431 -8.65 -13.27 19.05
N PRO A 432 -7.90 -13.21 20.16
CA PRO A 432 -7.16 -12.02 20.53
C PRO A 432 -6.04 -11.69 19.54
N TYR A 433 -5.80 -10.40 19.35
CA TYR A 433 -4.67 -9.93 18.57
C TYR A 433 -3.37 -10.01 19.37
N MET A 434 -2.37 -10.72 18.84
CA MET A 434 -1.02 -10.75 19.41
C MET A 434 -0.14 -9.74 18.67
N VAL A 435 0.43 -8.77 19.39
CA VAL A 435 1.30 -7.74 18.80
C VAL A 435 2.70 -8.30 18.56
N PRO A 436 3.42 -7.87 17.51
CA PRO A 436 4.84 -8.15 17.41
C PRO A 436 5.60 -7.49 18.55
N GLY A 437 6.53 -8.20 19.20
CA GLY A 437 7.35 -7.63 20.27
C GLY A 437 7.59 -8.61 21.42
N ASN A 438 7.91 -8.03 22.58
CA ASN A 438 8.21 -8.77 23.81
C ASN A 438 6.93 -9.11 24.61
N LEU A 439 7.09 -9.85 25.74
CA LEU A 439 5.95 -10.23 26.58
C LEU A 439 5.28 -9.01 27.24
N ARG A 440 6.06 -7.99 27.62
CA ARG A 440 5.54 -6.74 28.16
C ARG A 440 4.59 -6.07 27.16
N ALA A 441 5.00 -5.95 25.89
CA ALA A 441 4.15 -5.39 24.83
C ALA A 441 2.84 -6.19 24.65
N GLN A 442 2.90 -7.53 24.75
CA GLN A 442 1.69 -8.35 24.72
C GLN A 442 0.71 -8.02 25.84
N LEU A 443 1.20 -7.88 27.05
CA LEU A 443 0.34 -7.67 28.23
C LEU A 443 -0.17 -6.24 28.33
N MET A 444 0.66 -5.25 27.94
CA MET A 444 0.33 -3.83 28.04
C MET A 444 -0.58 -3.30 26.93
N TYR A 445 -0.66 -3.97 25.78
CA TYR A 445 -1.49 -3.49 24.65
C TYR A 445 -2.97 -3.26 25.06
N PRO A 446 -3.61 -2.12 24.72
CA PRO A 446 -3.11 -0.99 23.89
C PRO A 446 -2.44 0.15 24.68
N LEU A 447 -2.08 -0.07 25.95
CA LEU A 447 -1.37 0.89 26.80
C LEU A 447 0.12 0.98 26.35
N SER A 448 0.82 2.01 26.81
CA SER A 448 2.27 2.09 26.64
C SER A 448 2.97 1.06 27.54
N GLU A 449 4.12 0.54 27.09
CA GLU A 449 4.92 -0.39 27.90
C GLU A 449 5.44 0.25 29.19
N GLU A 450 5.47 1.59 29.25
CA GLU A 450 5.93 2.37 30.40
C GLU A 450 4.82 2.67 31.43
N ASP A 451 3.56 2.37 31.11
CA ASP A 451 2.40 2.71 31.96
C ASP A 451 2.25 1.80 33.21
N ALA A 452 3.05 0.74 33.32
CA ALA A 452 3.03 -0.15 34.50
C ALA A 452 4.42 -0.68 34.85
N GLU A 453 4.65 -0.84 36.16
CA GLU A 453 5.84 -1.47 36.71
C GLU A 453 5.80 -2.99 36.53
N ASP A 454 6.97 -3.64 36.51
CA ASP A 454 7.11 -5.09 36.32
C ASP A 454 6.32 -5.90 37.37
N ASP A 455 6.36 -5.49 38.64
CA ASP A 455 5.65 -6.16 39.71
C ASP A 455 4.15 -6.17 39.49
N ALA A 456 3.56 -5.09 38.98
CA ALA A 456 2.14 -5.02 38.66
C ALA A 456 1.78 -5.95 37.47
N ILE A 457 2.65 -6.03 36.47
CA ILE A 457 2.47 -6.94 35.33
C ILE A 457 2.55 -8.40 35.78
N ILE A 458 3.56 -8.76 36.60
CA ILE A 458 3.75 -10.11 37.13
C ILE A 458 2.57 -10.51 38.03
N ALA A 459 2.06 -9.60 38.87
CA ALA A 459 0.89 -9.84 39.67
C ALA A 459 -0.35 -10.18 38.82
N VAL A 460 -0.57 -9.48 37.72
CA VAL A 460 -1.68 -9.76 36.81
C VAL A 460 -1.48 -11.07 36.05
N VAL A 461 -0.25 -11.43 35.65
CA VAL A 461 0.07 -12.75 35.07
C VAL A 461 -0.39 -13.88 36.00
N GLY A 462 -0.21 -13.72 37.32
CA GLY A 462 -0.73 -14.64 38.33
C GLY A 462 -2.26 -14.65 38.40
N GLN A 463 -2.90 -13.47 38.30
CA GLN A 463 -4.36 -13.35 38.32
C GLN A 463 -5.08 -14.03 37.16
N VAL A 464 -4.39 -14.28 36.07
CA VAL A 464 -4.96 -14.93 34.88
C VAL A 464 -4.36 -16.33 34.62
N ASN A 465 -3.66 -16.89 35.59
CA ASN A 465 -3.05 -18.23 35.54
C ASN A 465 -2.10 -18.42 34.32
N LEU A 466 -1.19 -17.44 34.10
CA LEU A 466 -0.22 -17.43 33.00
C LEU A 466 1.23 -17.63 33.48
N HIS A 467 1.46 -18.24 34.64
CA HIS A 467 2.81 -18.46 35.19
C HIS A 467 3.73 -19.21 34.26
N ASP A 468 3.20 -20.18 33.50
CA ASP A 468 3.99 -20.97 32.56
C ASP A 468 4.59 -20.12 31.41
N ILE A 469 3.90 -19.06 31.01
CA ILE A 469 4.40 -18.16 29.96
C ILE A 469 5.62 -17.38 30.45
N LEU A 470 5.54 -16.90 31.71
CA LEU A 470 6.65 -16.20 32.33
C LEU A 470 7.86 -17.13 32.51
N ALA A 471 7.62 -18.39 32.89
CA ALA A 471 8.68 -19.41 32.98
C ALA A 471 9.34 -19.70 31.62
N ARG A 472 8.57 -19.80 30.53
CA ARG A 472 9.08 -20.01 29.15
C ARG A 472 10.03 -18.89 28.69
N VAL A 473 9.88 -17.68 29.18
CA VAL A 473 10.79 -16.55 28.87
C VAL A 473 11.88 -16.36 29.93
N GLY A 474 11.96 -17.24 30.95
CA GLY A 474 12.94 -17.17 32.03
C GLY A 474 12.74 -15.97 32.97
N GLY A 475 11.51 -15.48 33.10
CA GLY A 475 11.16 -14.30 33.90
C GLY A 475 11.43 -12.96 33.19
N ASP A 476 11.99 -12.97 32.01
CA ASP A 476 12.33 -11.75 31.24
C ASP A 476 11.14 -11.27 30.41
N LEU A 477 10.47 -10.20 30.86
CA LEU A 477 9.37 -9.55 30.14
C LEU A 477 9.82 -8.90 28.82
N GLY A 478 11.11 -8.59 28.65
CA GLY A 478 11.69 -7.99 27.45
C GLY A 478 11.98 -8.97 26.31
N LYS A 479 11.83 -10.29 26.55
CA LYS A 479 12.13 -11.29 25.53
C LYS A 479 11.15 -11.25 24.36
N VAL A 480 11.68 -11.07 23.14
CA VAL A 480 10.91 -11.05 21.89
C VAL A 480 10.70 -12.47 21.38
N VAL A 481 9.45 -12.84 21.12
CA VAL A 481 9.05 -14.16 20.61
C VAL A 481 7.88 -13.98 19.63
N ASP A 482 7.68 -14.92 18.71
CA ASP A 482 6.48 -14.97 17.86
C ASP A 482 5.28 -15.53 18.65
N TRP A 483 4.65 -14.67 19.41
CA TRP A 483 3.56 -15.01 20.34
C TRP A 483 2.35 -15.63 19.63
N THR A 484 2.10 -15.29 18.38
CA THR A 484 0.97 -15.82 17.62
C THR A 484 1.09 -17.34 17.43
N ASN A 485 2.31 -17.83 17.21
CA ASN A 485 2.58 -19.24 16.95
C ASN A 485 2.99 -20.03 18.21
N VAL A 486 3.45 -19.34 19.26
CA VAL A 486 3.91 -19.97 20.50
C VAL A 486 2.79 -20.18 21.51
N LEU A 487 1.79 -19.27 21.53
CA LEU A 487 0.67 -19.35 22.46
C LEU A 487 -0.50 -20.14 21.88
N SER A 488 -1.02 -21.09 22.62
CA SER A 488 -2.32 -21.70 22.36
C SER A 488 -3.44 -20.65 22.39
N LEU A 489 -4.57 -20.90 21.74
CA LEU A 489 -5.69 -19.97 21.75
C LEU A 489 -6.19 -19.65 23.17
N GLY A 490 -6.21 -20.64 24.07
CA GLY A 490 -6.56 -20.43 25.48
C GLY A 490 -5.57 -19.53 26.21
N GLU A 491 -4.26 -19.66 25.97
CA GLU A 491 -3.26 -18.74 26.50
C GLU A 491 -3.41 -17.32 25.93
N GLN A 492 -3.70 -17.19 24.63
CA GLN A 492 -4.00 -15.88 24.01
C GLN A 492 -5.23 -15.22 24.65
N GLN A 493 -6.29 -15.99 24.94
CA GLN A 493 -7.48 -15.49 25.64
C GLN A 493 -7.14 -15.03 27.06
N ARG A 494 -6.32 -15.77 27.81
CA ARG A 494 -5.84 -15.33 29.12
C ARG A 494 -4.98 -14.07 29.06
N VAL A 495 -4.13 -13.90 28.03
CA VAL A 495 -3.41 -12.64 27.77
C VAL A 495 -4.40 -11.48 27.55
N ALA A 496 -5.50 -11.70 26.84
CA ALA A 496 -6.51 -10.66 26.66
C ALA A 496 -7.19 -10.26 27.99
N PHE A 497 -7.43 -11.20 28.89
CA PHE A 497 -7.90 -10.90 30.26
C PHE A 497 -6.83 -10.15 31.09
N ALA A 498 -5.55 -10.47 30.95
CA ALA A 498 -4.48 -9.70 31.58
C ALA A 498 -4.51 -8.23 31.13
N ARG A 499 -4.69 -7.96 29.83
CA ARG A 499 -4.86 -6.60 29.30
C ARG A 499 -6.05 -5.88 29.93
N LEU A 500 -7.16 -6.58 30.13
CA LEU A 500 -8.35 -6.04 30.77
C LEU A 500 -8.05 -5.60 32.21
N PHE A 501 -7.39 -6.46 33.00
CA PHE A 501 -7.06 -6.15 34.40
C PHE A 501 -6.01 -5.06 34.54
N LEU A 502 -5.06 -4.96 33.63
CA LEU A 502 -4.08 -3.85 33.58
C LEU A 502 -4.75 -2.52 33.22
N LYS A 503 -5.63 -2.52 32.23
CA LYS A 503 -6.30 -1.30 31.77
C LYS A 503 -7.39 -0.78 32.72
N LYS A 504 -8.05 -1.65 33.48
CA LYS A 504 -9.15 -1.34 34.41
C LYS A 504 -10.25 -0.47 33.75
N PRO A 505 -10.90 -0.94 32.69
CA PRO A 505 -11.92 -0.17 31.98
C PRO A 505 -13.16 0.05 32.85
N ALA A 506 -14.03 0.98 32.44
CA ALA A 506 -15.36 1.13 33.05
C ALA A 506 -16.28 -0.02 32.64
N ILE A 507 -16.21 -0.48 31.39
CA ILE A 507 -17.00 -1.60 30.89
C ILE A 507 -16.11 -2.47 30.00
N ALA A 508 -16.20 -3.81 30.19
CA ALA A 508 -15.57 -4.81 29.35
C ALA A 508 -16.61 -5.53 28.48
N PHE A 509 -16.32 -5.71 27.20
CA PHE A 509 -17.13 -6.49 26.26
C PHE A 509 -16.35 -7.74 25.86
N LEU A 510 -16.94 -8.91 26.06
CA LEU A 510 -16.33 -10.21 25.86
C LEU A 510 -17.09 -10.98 24.76
N ASP A 511 -16.51 -11.10 23.58
CA ASP A 511 -17.12 -11.83 22.44
C ASP A 511 -16.52 -13.24 22.37
N GLU A 512 -17.17 -14.22 22.97
CA GLU A 512 -16.72 -15.62 23.08
C GLU A 512 -15.25 -15.76 23.55
N SER A 513 -14.79 -14.82 24.36
CA SER A 513 -13.38 -14.65 24.73
C SER A 513 -12.83 -15.71 25.69
N THR A 514 -13.65 -16.67 26.10
CA THR A 514 -13.29 -17.86 26.91
C THR A 514 -13.59 -19.18 26.21
N SER A 515 -13.96 -19.15 24.92
CA SER A 515 -14.40 -20.33 24.17
C SER A 515 -13.33 -21.45 24.05
N ALA A 516 -12.06 -21.10 24.12
CA ALA A 516 -10.92 -22.05 24.08
C ALA A 516 -10.40 -22.45 25.45
N LEU A 517 -11.05 -22.01 26.53
CA LEU A 517 -10.70 -22.39 27.91
C LEU A 517 -11.53 -23.59 28.38
N ASP A 518 -10.95 -24.38 29.27
CA ASP A 518 -11.70 -25.35 30.07
C ASP A 518 -12.62 -24.63 31.09
N GLU A 519 -13.53 -25.36 31.69
CA GLU A 519 -14.53 -24.79 32.61
C GLU A 519 -13.90 -24.23 33.89
N GLU A 520 -12.79 -24.79 34.34
CA GLU A 520 -12.10 -24.36 35.57
C GLU A 520 -11.43 -23.00 35.36
N ASN A 521 -10.67 -22.83 34.26
CA ASN A 521 -10.05 -21.56 33.89
C ASN A 521 -11.10 -20.50 33.51
N GLU A 522 -12.20 -20.86 32.82
CA GLU A 522 -13.30 -19.96 32.53
C GLU A 522 -13.93 -19.44 33.83
N ARG A 523 -14.30 -20.32 34.77
CA ARG A 523 -14.83 -19.97 36.08
C ARG A 523 -13.88 -19.04 36.83
N PHE A 524 -12.62 -19.41 36.94
CA PHE A 524 -11.59 -18.62 37.59
C PHE A 524 -11.50 -17.18 37.07
N LEU A 525 -11.47 -16.99 35.75
CA LEU A 525 -11.39 -15.66 35.16
C LEU A 525 -12.66 -14.82 35.37
N TYR A 526 -13.86 -15.43 35.29
CA TYR A 526 -15.12 -14.72 35.56
C TYR A 526 -15.29 -14.35 37.05
N GLU A 527 -14.83 -15.18 37.96
CA GLU A 527 -14.79 -14.86 39.40
C GLU A 527 -13.86 -13.64 39.66
N LYS A 528 -12.67 -13.63 39.07
CA LYS A 528 -11.74 -12.48 39.14
C LYS A 528 -12.33 -11.21 38.52
N LEU A 529 -12.98 -11.33 37.35
CA LEU A 529 -13.64 -10.23 36.69
C LEU A 529 -14.76 -9.64 37.56
N ARG A 530 -15.56 -10.46 38.14
CA ARG A 530 -16.62 -10.04 39.05
C ARG A 530 -16.08 -9.36 40.31
N ALA A 531 -15.05 -9.93 40.91
CA ALA A 531 -14.36 -9.34 42.08
C ALA A 531 -13.69 -7.99 41.77
N SER A 532 -13.28 -7.74 40.53
CA SER A 532 -12.68 -6.47 40.10
C SER A 532 -13.64 -5.28 40.13
N GLY A 533 -14.96 -5.52 40.15
CA GLY A 533 -15.99 -4.48 40.10
C GLY A 533 -16.12 -3.78 38.74
N ILE A 534 -15.50 -4.28 37.68
CA ILE A 534 -15.67 -3.82 36.30
C ILE A 534 -17.03 -4.29 35.78
N ALA A 535 -17.83 -3.41 35.17
CA ALA A 535 -19.04 -3.83 34.48
C ALA A 535 -18.68 -4.60 33.20
N PHE A 536 -19.44 -5.65 32.85
CA PHE A 536 -19.12 -6.43 31.68
C PHE A 536 -20.34 -6.99 30.95
N VAL A 537 -20.18 -7.11 29.63
CA VAL A 537 -21.14 -7.72 28.70
C VAL A 537 -20.44 -8.90 28.03
N SER A 538 -20.95 -10.10 28.21
CA SER A 538 -20.39 -11.31 27.60
C SER A 538 -21.32 -11.86 26.53
N VAL A 539 -20.79 -12.25 25.40
CA VAL A 539 -21.43 -13.12 24.42
C VAL A 539 -20.91 -14.53 24.63
N GLY A 540 -21.79 -15.50 24.80
CA GLY A 540 -21.37 -16.89 25.01
C GLY A 540 -22.50 -17.87 24.73
N HIS A 541 -22.15 -19.16 24.62
CA HIS A 541 -23.09 -20.25 24.39
C HIS A 541 -23.19 -21.23 25.57
N ARG A 542 -22.23 -21.17 26.51
CA ARG A 542 -22.21 -22.09 27.65
C ARG A 542 -23.18 -21.65 28.73
N SER A 543 -23.95 -22.59 29.27
CA SER A 543 -24.91 -22.35 30.36
C SER A 543 -24.23 -21.98 31.67
N THR A 544 -22.99 -22.41 31.92
CA THR A 544 -22.15 -22.09 33.08
C THR A 544 -21.95 -20.58 33.25
N LEU A 545 -21.93 -19.80 32.14
CA LEU A 545 -21.76 -18.34 32.20
C LEU A 545 -22.92 -17.63 32.93
N LYS A 546 -24.12 -18.24 33.01
CA LYS A 546 -25.28 -17.65 33.69
C LYS A 546 -24.99 -17.39 35.20
N GLU A 547 -24.11 -18.17 35.81
CA GLU A 547 -23.74 -18.04 37.23
C GLU A 547 -22.97 -16.74 37.51
N PHE A 548 -22.36 -16.11 36.52
CA PHE A 548 -21.52 -14.91 36.65
C PHE A 548 -22.22 -13.62 36.24
N HIS A 549 -23.48 -13.69 35.73
CA HIS A 549 -24.17 -12.53 35.18
C HIS A 549 -25.46 -12.24 35.94
N ASP A 550 -25.82 -10.95 36.01
CA ASP A 550 -27.04 -10.50 36.69
C ASP A 550 -28.27 -10.57 35.78
N ARG A 551 -28.06 -10.46 34.47
CA ARG A 551 -29.12 -10.46 33.46
C ARG A 551 -28.73 -11.27 32.24
N LEU A 552 -29.72 -11.85 31.57
CA LEU A 552 -29.59 -12.56 30.29
C LEU A 552 -30.37 -11.80 29.23
N LEU A 553 -29.71 -11.46 28.13
CA LEU A 553 -30.33 -10.98 26.89
C LEU A 553 -30.37 -12.14 25.89
N MET A 554 -31.56 -12.59 25.55
CA MET A 554 -31.77 -13.59 24.50
C MET A 554 -32.10 -12.89 23.17
N LEU A 555 -31.23 -13.08 22.16
CA LEU A 555 -31.48 -12.60 20.79
C LEU A 555 -32.04 -13.74 19.94
N LYS A 556 -33.16 -13.47 19.24
CA LYS A 556 -33.80 -14.42 18.33
C LYS A 556 -33.52 -14.06 16.87
N ASN A 557 -33.61 -15.04 15.99
CA ASN A 557 -33.35 -14.84 14.54
C ASN A 557 -34.44 -14.01 13.82
N ASP A 558 -35.60 -13.81 14.45
CA ASP A 558 -36.65 -12.93 13.99
C ASP A 558 -36.44 -11.43 14.31
N GLY A 559 -35.31 -11.10 14.94
CA GLY A 559 -34.97 -9.74 15.34
C GLY A 559 -35.55 -9.31 16.69
N THR A 560 -36.30 -10.17 17.36
CA THR A 560 -36.83 -9.89 18.70
C THR A 560 -35.80 -10.21 19.77
N SER A 561 -35.94 -9.56 20.93
CA SER A 561 -35.04 -9.75 22.07
C SER A 561 -35.84 -9.87 23.37
N GLU A 562 -35.32 -10.64 24.32
CA GLU A 562 -35.93 -10.83 25.62
C GLU A 562 -34.86 -10.67 26.72
N ILE A 563 -35.16 -9.90 27.78
CA ILE A 563 -34.26 -9.68 28.89
C ILE A 563 -34.82 -10.39 30.11
N VAL A 564 -34.04 -11.33 30.67
CA VAL A 564 -34.42 -12.13 31.83
C VAL A 564 -33.44 -11.84 32.98
N PRO A 565 -33.91 -11.51 34.19
CA PRO A 565 -33.03 -11.44 35.36
C PRO A 565 -32.51 -12.85 35.71
N LEU A 566 -31.25 -12.94 36.02
CA LEU A 566 -30.63 -14.17 36.50
C LEU A 566 -30.57 -14.15 38.06
N PRO A 567 -30.69 -15.30 38.72
CA PRO A 567 -30.55 -15.34 40.18
C PRO A 567 -29.15 -14.86 40.57
N THR A 568 -29.10 -13.83 41.37
CA THR A 568 -27.81 -13.30 41.89
C THR A 568 -27.10 -14.42 42.64
N PRO A 569 -25.89 -14.85 42.26
CA PRO A 569 -25.15 -15.83 43.03
C PRO A 569 -24.96 -15.30 44.45
N ALA A 570 -25.29 -16.08 45.44
CA ALA A 570 -25.02 -15.75 46.81
C ALA A 570 -23.55 -15.39 46.95
N ALA A 571 -23.25 -14.22 47.54
CA ALA A 571 -21.90 -13.85 47.89
C ALA A 571 -21.35 -15.01 48.74
N THR A 572 -20.42 -15.79 48.22
CA THR A 572 -19.70 -16.81 48.98
C THR A 572 -19.03 -16.08 50.11
N GLY A 573 -19.60 -16.29 51.32
CA GLY A 573 -19.25 -15.60 52.53
C GLY A 573 -17.76 -15.68 52.82
N ALA A 574 -17.21 -14.54 53.19
CA ALA A 574 -16.03 -14.50 54.00
C ALA A 574 -16.30 -15.38 55.23
N GLN A 575 -15.72 -16.57 55.26
CA GLN A 575 -15.54 -17.25 56.56
C GLN A 575 -14.45 -16.51 57.32
N PRO A 576 -14.63 -16.31 58.61
CA PRO A 576 -13.83 -15.49 59.50
C PRO A 576 -12.39 -15.97 59.64
#